data_ee41f92faa44c0bbf8e37bebee33bbf6
#
_entry.id   ee41f92faa44c0bbf8e37bebee33bbf6
#
_cell.length_a   1.000
_cell.length_b   1.000
_cell.length_c   1.000
_cell.angle_alpha   90.00
_cell.angle_beta   90.00
_cell.angle_gamma   90.00
#
_symmetry.space_group_name_H-M   'P 1'
#
loop_
_entity.id
_entity.type
_entity.pdbx_description
1 polymer ?
#
loop_
_entity_poly.entity_id
_entity_poly.type
_entity_poly.pdbx_seq_one_letter_code
_entity_poly.pdbx_strand_id
1 'polypeptide(L)'
;MTVVFVHGNPETSAVWDLLADRLAEAGYPEQVRLSPPGFGSPVPDGFGATVIDYRDWLIGELERFERPVDLVGHDWGGGHTVNVAMTRPDLVRSWCSDAIGVFDPDYVWHGFAQIWQTTGAGEAWVTAALVMGADKRAAALASRGMDPVIAARVANGFDKQMGECILRLYRSATQRVLSDLGAGLEAAAARPGLVILPTADQVVGTDEQRRRSAARAGARVETLEGFGHWWMTEDEGKKGAAALTAFWSSLDNASPR
;
A
#
# COMPACT_ATOMS: atom_id res chain seq x y z
N MET A 1 -6.83 -16.23 -12.58
CA MET A 1 -6.12 -14.94 -12.45
C MET A 1 -6.04 -14.61 -10.97
N THR A 2 -4.84 -14.53 -10.42
CA THR A 2 -4.64 -14.32 -8.99
C THR A 2 -4.45 -12.84 -8.68
N VAL A 3 -5.25 -12.30 -7.78
CA VAL A 3 -5.08 -10.95 -7.24
C VAL A 3 -4.29 -11.03 -5.94
N VAL A 4 -3.20 -10.29 -5.84
CA VAL A 4 -2.37 -10.23 -4.64
C VAL A 4 -2.45 -8.84 -4.03
N PHE A 5 -2.80 -8.77 -2.75
CA PHE A 5 -2.92 -7.54 -1.99
C PHE A 5 -1.75 -7.38 -1.02
N VAL A 6 -1.23 -6.15 -0.92
CA VAL A 6 -0.21 -5.78 0.06
C VAL A 6 -0.62 -4.49 0.76
N HIS A 7 -0.81 -4.55 2.06
CA HIS A 7 -1.23 -3.41 2.88
C HIS A 7 -0.04 -2.57 3.38
N GLY A 8 -0.35 -1.46 3.99
CA GLY A 8 0.62 -0.51 4.53
C GLY A 8 0.72 -0.51 6.05
N ASN A 9 0.90 0.65 6.60
CA ASN A 9 1.29 0.90 7.97
C ASN A 9 0.41 2.00 8.62
N PRO A 10 -0.05 1.81 9.88
CA PRO A 10 0.07 0.65 10.76
C PRO A 10 -1.13 -0.30 10.63
N GLU A 11 -1.06 -1.22 9.71
CA GLU A 11 -2.19 -2.02 9.28
C GLU A 11 -1.95 -3.52 9.40
N THR A 12 -2.98 -4.28 9.06
CA THR A 12 -2.94 -5.72 8.84
C THR A 12 -3.74 -6.04 7.58
N SER A 13 -3.66 -7.28 7.10
CA SER A 13 -4.43 -7.72 5.93
C SER A 13 -5.94 -7.54 6.04
N ALA A 14 -6.47 -7.29 7.24
CA ALA A 14 -7.89 -7.01 7.47
C ALA A 14 -8.38 -5.74 6.74
N VAL A 15 -7.48 -4.81 6.42
CA VAL A 15 -7.83 -3.59 5.66
C VAL A 15 -8.47 -3.91 4.30
N TRP A 16 -8.20 -5.09 3.76
CA TRP A 16 -8.71 -5.55 2.47
C TRP A 16 -10.06 -6.27 2.52
N ASP A 17 -10.61 -6.57 3.71
CA ASP A 17 -11.75 -7.48 3.85
C ASP A 17 -12.95 -7.06 2.98
N LEU A 18 -13.39 -5.80 3.08
CA LEU A 18 -14.54 -5.31 2.33
C LEU A 18 -14.30 -5.29 0.82
N LEU A 19 -13.17 -4.80 0.38
CA LEU A 19 -12.80 -4.76 -1.04
C LEU A 19 -12.69 -6.17 -1.63
N ALA A 20 -12.07 -7.09 -0.90
CA ALA A 20 -11.85 -8.46 -1.35
C ALA A 20 -13.15 -9.22 -1.49
N ASP A 21 -14.11 -9.03 -0.58
CA ASP A 21 -15.46 -9.61 -0.69
C ASP A 21 -16.18 -9.12 -1.95
N ARG A 22 -16.14 -7.82 -2.25
CA ARG A 22 -16.72 -7.25 -3.47
C ARG A 22 -16.06 -7.76 -4.76
N LEU A 23 -14.74 -7.92 -4.74
CA LEU A 23 -14.04 -8.51 -5.89
C LEU A 23 -14.38 -9.98 -6.10
N ALA A 24 -14.56 -10.75 -5.02
CA ALA A 24 -15.01 -12.14 -5.12
C ALA A 24 -16.41 -12.22 -5.74
N GLU A 25 -17.35 -11.36 -5.30
CA GLU A 25 -18.70 -11.23 -5.88
C GLU A 25 -18.66 -10.82 -7.37
N ALA A 26 -17.68 -10.01 -7.76
CA ALA A 26 -17.47 -9.56 -9.14
C ALA A 26 -16.74 -10.59 -10.03
N GLY A 27 -16.48 -11.81 -9.54
CA GLY A 27 -15.86 -12.88 -10.31
C GLY A 27 -14.34 -13.01 -10.18
N TYR A 28 -13.74 -12.38 -9.15
CA TYR A 28 -12.32 -12.48 -8.83
C TYR A 28 -12.09 -13.17 -7.47
N PRO A 29 -12.43 -14.48 -7.33
CA PRO A 29 -12.35 -15.19 -6.04
C PRO A 29 -10.92 -15.62 -5.67
N GLU A 30 -10.02 -15.69 -6.64
CA GLU A 30 -8.64 -16.13 -6.44
C GLU A 30 -7.77 -14.97 -5.92
N GLN A 31 -7.70 -14.83 -4.60
CA GLN A 31 -7.08 -13.70 -3.92
C GLN A 31 -6.11 -14.16 -2.85
N VAL A 32 -4.97 -13.47 -2.75
CA VAL A 32 -3.98 -13.65 -1.68
C VAL A 32 -3.70 -12.30 -1.01
N ARG A 33 -3.79 -12.27 0.31
CA ARG A 33 -3.52 -11.07 1.10
C ARG A 33 -2.21 -11.24 1.84
N LEU A 34 -1.16 -10.60 1.34
CA LEU A 34 0.17 -10.66 1.96
C LEU A 34 0.25 -9.66 3.11
N SER A 35 0.84 -10.10 4.22
CA SER A 35 1.18 -9.25 5.36
C SER A 35 2.70 -9.07 5.41
N PRO A 36 3.22 -7.84 5.25
CA PRO A 36 4.64 -7.58 5.35
C PRO A 36 5.21 -7.99 6.72
N PRO A 37 6.47 -8.45 6.80
CA PRO A 37 7.13 -8.80 8.06
C PRO A 37 7.01 -7.70 9.12
N GLY A 38 6.51 -8.06 10.30
CA GLY A 38 6.23 -7.12 11.38
C GLY A 38 4.86 -6.43 11.30
N PHE A 39 4.13 -6.59 10.20
CA PHE A 39 2.80 -6.02 10.01
C PHE A 39 1.74 -7.13 9.85
N GLY A 40 1.60 -7.94 10.88
CA GLY A 40 0.68 -9.08 10.89
C GLY A 40 1.32 -10.40 10.47
N SER A 41 2.63 -10.43 10.19
CA SER A 41 3.42 -11.64 9.99
C SER A 41 4.74 -11.57 10.79
N PRO A 42 5.37 -12.71 11.11
CA PRO A 42 6.65 -12.73 11.82
C PRO A 42 7.76 -12.03 11.03
N VAL A 43 8.69 -11.42 11.76
CA VAL A 43 9.90 -10.83 11.17
C VAL A 43 10.97 -11.93 11.04
N PRO A 44 11.48 -12.22 9.84
CA PRO A 44 12.55 -13.18 9.66
C PRO A 44 13.86 -12.74 10.34
N ASP A 45 14.68 -13.70 10.74
CA ASP A 45 16.00 -13.43 11.29
C ASP A 45 16.86 -12.62 10.29
N GLY A 46 17.48 -11.56 10.77
CA GLY A 46 18.32 -10.69 9.94
C GLY A 46 17.56 -9.71 9.05
N PHE A 47 16.21 -9.69 9.07
CA PHE A 47 15.42 -8.74 8.30
C PHE A 47 15.58 -7.31 8.84
N GLY A 48 16.08 -6.42 8.00
CA GLY A 48 16.39 -5.04 8.40
C GLY A 48 15.17 -4.12 8.55
N ALA A 49 14.02 -4.51 7.96
CA ALA A 49 12.81 -3.72 7.86
C ALA A 49 13.02 -2.35 7.18
N THR A 50 13.91 -2.29 6.19
CA THR A 50 14.12 -1.13 5.34
C THR A 50 13.22 -1.16 4.10
N VAL A 51 13.10 -0.04 3.39
CA VAL A 51 12.35 0.04 2.11
C VAL A 51 12.79 -1.05 1.13
N ILE A 52 14.10 -1.32 1.09
CA ILE A 52 14.67 -2.32 0.17
C ILE A 52 14.36 -3.74 0.65
N ASP A 53 14.46 -4.01 1.96
CA ASP A 53 14.12 -5.33 2.50
C ASP A 53 12.65 -5.69 2.23
N TYR A 54 11.73 -4.73 2.37
CA TYR A 54 10.31 -4.98 2.06
C TYR A 54 10.05 -5.19 0.57
N ARG A 55 10.73 -4.45 -0.31
CA ARG A 55 10.69 -4.72 -1.75
C ARG A 55 11.17 -6.14 -2.05
N ASP A 56 12.32 -6.52 -1.51
CA ASP A 56 12.95 -7.83 -1.78
C ASP A 56 12.12 -8.97 -1.16
N TRP A 57 11.52 -8.75 0.01
CA TRP A 57 10.53 -9.66 0.57
C TRP A 57 9.34 -9.86 -0.38
N LEU A 58 8.76 -8.77 -0.89
CA LEU A 58 7.60 -8.87 -1.78
C LEU A 58 7.97 -9.59 -3.08
N ILE A 59 9.16 -9.34 -3.64
CA ILE A 59 9.67 -10.09 -4.79
C ILE A 59 9.72 -11.58 -4.46
N GLY A 60 10.28 -11.97 -3.32
CA GLY A 60 10.34 -13.38 -2.90
C GLY A 60 8.98 -14.03 -2.71
N GLU A 61 7.96 -13.29 -2.21
CA GLU A 61 6.59 -13.80 -2.14
C GLU A 61 5.98 -13.98 -3.53
N LEU A 62 6.22 -13.05 -4.45
CA LEU A 62 5.68 -13.11 -5.80
C LEU A 62 6.33 -14.21 -6.66
N GLU A 63 7.59 -14.55 -6.43
CA GLU A 63 8.29 -15.66 -7.11
C GLU A 63 7.70 -17.04 -6.79
N ARG A 64 6.84 -17.16 -5.77
CA ARG A 64 6.12 -18.40 -5.45
C ARG A 64 4.93 -18.69 -6.34
N PHE A 65 4.48 -17.70 -7.12
CA PHE A 65 3.36 -17.87 -8.04
C PHE A 65 3.87 -18.39 -9.39
N GLU A 66 3.17 -19.37 -9.95
CA GLU A 66 3.52 -19.95 -11.25
C GLU A 66 3.34 -18.98 -12.43
N ARG A 67 2.53 -17.93 -12.24
CA ARG A 67 2.19 -16.94 -13.27
C ARG A 67 2.23 -15.54 -12.69
N PRO A 68 2.50 -14.51 -13.52
CA PRO A 68 2.40 -13.13 -13.09
C PRO A 68 1.02 -12.80 -12.53
N VAL A 69 0.98 -12.05 -11.43
CA VAL A 69 -0.23 -11.71 -10.67
C VAL A 69 -0.72 -10.30 -10.97
N ASP A 70 -1.96 -10.00 -10.58
CA ASP A 70 -2.44 -8.63 -10.48
C ASP A 70 -2.15 -8.13 -9.06
N LEU A 71 -1.17 -7.25 -8.94
CA LEU A 71 -0.64 -6.78 -7.67
C LEU A 71 -1.31 -5.47 -7.26
N VAL A 72 -1.96 -5.44 -6.10
CA VAL A 72 -2.67 -4.27 -5.55
C VAL A 72 -2.04 -3.88 -4.22
N GLY A 73 -1.49 -2.69 -4.14
CA GLY A 73 -0.86 -2.17 -2.93
C GLY A 73 -1.51 -0.90 -2.41
N HIS A 74 -1.54 -0.76 -1.09
CA HIS A 74 -2.02 0.40 -0.34
C HIS A 74 -0.91 0.93 0.55
N ASP A 75 -0.79 2.26 0.66
CA ASP A 75 0.20 2.95 1.51
C ASP A 75 1.62 2.41 1.24
N TRP A 76 2.35 1.91 2.24
CA TRP A 76 3.66 1.28 2.02
C TRP A 76 3.60 0.07 1.08
N GLY A 77 2.52 -0.74 1.17
CA GLY A 77 2.30 -1.81 0.20
C GLY A 77 2.17 -1.28 -1.23
N GLY A 78 1.57 -0.11 -1.41
CA GLY A 78 1.51 0.60 -2.69
C GLY A 78 2.89 1.05 -3.17
N GLY A 79 3.73 1.60 -2.27
CA GLY A 79 5.11 1.94 -2.58
C GLY A 79 5.95 0.72 -2.98
N HIS A 80 5.82 -0.39 -2.25
CA HIS A 80 6.51 -1.65 -2.58
C HIS A 80 6.03 -2.23 -3.91
N THR A 81 4.71 -2.15 -4.20
CA THR A 81 4.12 -2.56 -5.48
C THR A 81 4.75 -1.82 -6.66
N VAL A 82 4.89 -0.51 -6.57
CA VAL A 82 5.55 0.30 -7.63
C VAL A 82 7.03 -0.09 -7.76
N ASN A 83 7.74 -0.31 -6.64
CA ASN A 83 9.14 -0.77 -6.67
C ASN A 83 9.28 -2.13 -7.37
N VAL A 84 8.36 -3.08 -7.13
CA VAL A 84 8.34 -4.37 -7.85
C VAL A 84 8.05 -4.15 -9.33
N ALA A 85 7.08 -3.33 -9.69
CA ALA A 85 6.76 -3.04 -11.09
C ALA A 85 7.96 -2.44 -11.86
N MET A 86 8.78 -1.61 -11.20
CA MET A 86 10.00 -1.07 -11.77
C MET A 86 11.13 -2.09 -11.94
N THR A 87 11.29 -3.01 -10.98
CA THR A 87 12.49 -3.86 -10.89
C THR A 87 12.26 -5.28 -11.36
N ARG A 88 11.05 -5.83 -11.23
CA ARG A 88 10.65 -7.19 -11.58
C ARG A 88 9.28 -7.21 -12.27
N PRO A 89 9.14 -6.50 -13.41
CA PRO A 89 7.88 -6.47 -14.16
C PRO A 89 7.43 -7.86 -14.65
N ASP A 90 8.36 -8.82 -14.72
CA ASP A 90 8.07 -10.22 -15.07
C ASP A 90 7.12 -10.91 -14.07
N LEU A 91 7.11 -10.48 -12.80
CA LEU A 91 6.28 -11.07 -11.74
C LEU A 91 4.84 -10.55 -11.73
N VAL A 92 4.55 -9.46 -12.41
CA VAL A 92 3.22 -8.84 -12.40
C VAL A 92 2.60 -8.80 -13.78
N ARG A 93 1.30 -9.13 -13.87
CA ARG A 93 0.47 -8.92 -15.08
C ARG A 93 0.05 -7.45 -15.16
N SER A 94 -0.37 -6.91 -14.03
CA SER A 94 -0.70 -5.51 -13.83
C SER A 94 -0.41 -5.10 -12.37
N TRP A 95 -0.33 -3.80 -12.12
CA TRP A 95 -0.13 -3.27 -10.79
C TRP A 95 -1.12 -2.13 -10.49
N CYS A 96 -1.47 -1.99 -9.20
CA CYS A 96 -2.29 -0.90 -8.70
C CYS A 96 -1.67 -0.33 -7.42
N SER A 97 -1.59 0.99 -7.31
CA SER A 97 -1.08 1.68 -6.12
C SER A 97 -1.83 2.99 -5.91
N ASP A 98 -2.02 3.37 -4.65
CA ASP A 98 -2.51 4.69 -4.25
C ASP A 98 -1.39 5.61 -3.74
N ALA A 99 -0.19 5.06 -3.51
CA ALA A 99 0.92 5.75 -2.86
C ALA A 99 2.02 6.25 -3.82
N ILE A 100 1.76 6.30 -5.13
CA ILE A 100 2.78 6.67 -6.13
C ILE A 100 3.34 8.08 -5.95
N GLY A 101 2.61 8.96 -5.27
CA GLY A 101 3.02 10.34 -5.01
C GLY A 101 4.28 10.45 -4.15
N VAL A 102 4.61 9.44 -3.36
CA VAL A 102 5.83 9.44 -2.53
C VAL A 102 7.14 9.41 -3.35
N PHE A 103 7.06 9.01 -4.62
CA PHE A 103 8.19 9.01 -5.57
C PHE A 103 8.37 10.34 -6.30
N ASP A 104 7.49 11.29 -6.07
CA ASP A 104 7.66 12.63 -6.62
C ASP A 104 8.83 13.35 -5.92
N PRO A 105 9.72 14.03 -6.67
CA PRO A 105 10.88 14.70 -6.07
C PRO A 105 10.51 15.80 -5.08
N ASP A 106 9.31 16.39 -5.22
CA ASP A 106 8.81 17.45 -4.35
C ASP A 106 7.97 16.91 -3.17
N TYR A 107 7.85 15.58 -3.04
CA TYR A 107 7.10 14.98 -1.93
C TYR A 107 7.76 15.31 -0.59
N VAL A 108 6.97 15.70 0.37
CA VAL A 108 7.41 15.94 1.76
C VAL A 108 6.65 15.01 2.70
N TRP A 109 7.38 14.32 3.54
CA TRP A 109 6.81 13.43 4.53
C TRP A 109 5.78 14.11 5.43
N HIS A 110 4.64 13.46 5.63
CA HIS A 110 3.59 13.89 6.54
C HIS A 110 4.05 13.90 8.01
N GLY A 111 3.33 14.58 8.89
CA GLY A 111 3.74 14.80 10.28
C GLY A 111 4.04 13.53 11.09
N PHE A 112 3.25 12.46 10.92
CA PHE A 112 3.53 11.18 11.60
C PHE A 112 4.84 10.55 11.13
N ALA A 113 5.13 10.57 9.83
CA ALA A 113 6.39 10.06 9.31
C ALA A 113 7.59 10.82 9.91
N GLN A 114 7.49 12.14 10.02
CA GLN A 114 8.54 12.96 10.63
C GLN A 114 8.76 12.59 12.12
N ILE A 115 7.69 12.29 12.86
CA ILE A 115 7.78 11.80 14.25
C ILE A 115 8.52 10.46 14.28
N TRP A 116 8.13 9.49 13.43
CA TRP A 116 8.74 8.16 13.41
C TRP A 116 10.21 8.18 12.93
N GLN A 117 10.56 9.10 12.06
CA GLN A 117 11.95 9.31 11.63
C GLN A 117 12.83 9.92 12.74
N THR A 118 12.23 10.66 13.66
CA THR A 118 12.97 11.36 14.74
C THR A 118 13.26 10.41 15.89
N THR A 119 14.55 10.22 16.19
CA THR A 119 15.00 9.40 17.34
C THR A 119 14.45 9.98 18.64
N GLY A 120 13.97 9.14 19.52
CA GLY A 120 13.32 9.49 20.77
C GLY A 120 11.84 9.80 20.61
N ALA A 121 11.44 10.62 19.65
CA ALA A 121 10.03 10.93 19.39
C ALA A 121 9.28 9.70 18.83
N GLY A 122 9.90 8.96 17.91
CA GLY A 122 9.34 7.73 17.35
C GLY A 122 9.13 6.66 18.42
N GLU A 123 10.13 6.43 19.28
CA GLU A 123 10.04 5.47 20.37
C GLU A 123 8.96 5.87 21.40
N ALA A 124 8.85 7.14 21.70
CA ALA A 124 7.79 7.66 22.59
C ALA A 124 6.40 7.45 21.98
N TRP A 125 6.24 7.68 20.66
CA TRP A 125 4.99 7.43 19.96
C TRP A 125 4.61 5.94 20.00
N VAL A 126 5.55 5.03 19.70
CA VAL A 126 5.31 3.57 19.75
C VAL A 126 4.89 3.15 21.16
N THR A 127 5.60 3.63 22.18
CA THR A 127 5.26 3.33 23.58
C THR A 127 3.85 3.81 23.93
N ALA A 128 3.49 5.03 23.54
CA ALA A 128 2.16 5.58 23.77
C ALA A 128 1.06 4.77 23.05
N ALA A 129 1.31 4.36 21.82
CA ALA A 129 0.40 3.54 21.03
C ALA A 129 0.17 2.15 21.68
N LEU A 130 1.23 1.52 22.21
CA LEU A 130 1.12 0.25 22.93
C LEU A 130 0.29 0.38 24.21
N VAL A 131 0.51 1.44 24.98
CA VAL A 131 -0.20 1.70 26.25
C VAL A 131 -1.67 2.11 26.00
N MET A 132 -1.95 2.74 24.86
CA MET A 132 -3.29 3.24 24.53
C MET A 132 -4.37 2.13 24.53
N GLY A 133 -4.02 0.90 24.22
CA GLY A 133 -4.97 -0.22 24.10
C GLY A 133 -5.70 -0.25 22.75
N ALA A 134 -6.19 -1.43 22.39
CA ALA A 134 -6.76 -1.69 21.06
C ALA A 134 -8.01 -0.84 20.78
N ASP A 135 -8.93 -0.69 21.74
CA ASP A 135 -10.18 0.05 21.54
C ASP A 135 -9.94 1.53 21.21
N LYS A 136 -8.99 2.17 21.90
CA LYS A 136 -8.63 3.57 21.61
C LYS A 136 -7.91 3.71 20.29
N ARG A 137 -7.06 2.74 19.92
CA ARG A 137 -6.43 2.72 18.58
C ARG A 137 -7.47 2.56 17.49
N ALA A 138 -8.45 1.66 17.68
CA ALA A 138 -9.57 1.47 16.74
C ALA A 138 -10.37 2.75 16.55
N ALA A 139 -10.73 3.42 17.66
CA ALA A 139 -11.44 4.69 17.62
C ALA A 139 -10.62 5.78 16.88
N ALA A 140 -9.30 5.81 17.07
CA ALA A 140 -8.43 6.76 16.37
C ALA A 140 -8.33 6.48 14.85
N LEU A 141 -8.33 5.21 14.42
CA LEU A 141 -8.37 4.83 13.00
C LEU A 141 -9.74 5.18 12.39
N ALA A 142 -10.83 4.83 13.07
CA ALA A 142 -12.19 5.13 12.63
C ALA A 142 -12.44 6.64 12.51
N SER A 143 -11.93 7.45 13.44
CA SER A 143 -12.05 8.91 13.37
C SER A 143 -11.32 9.55 12.18
N ARG A 144 -10.46 8.80 11.51
CA ARG A 144 -9.71 9.22 10.31
C ARG A 144 -10.26 8.60 9.02
N GLY A 145 -11.40 7.90 9.08
CA GLY A 145 -12.08 7.40 7.90
C GLY A 145 -12.00 5.88 7.67
N MET A 146 -11.28 5.11 8.48
CA MET A 146 -11.34 3.65 8.36
C MET A 146 -12.71 3.15 8.84
N ASP A 147 -13.29 2.15 8.15
CA ASP A 147 -14.50 1.49 8.61
C ASP A 147 -14.34 1.00 10.08
N PRO A 148 -15.31 1.24 10.99
CA PRO A 148 -15.15 0.92 12.41
C PRO A 148 -14.90 -0.57 12.70
N VAL A 149 -15.47 -1.50 11.92
CA VAL A 149 -15.27 -2.94 12.10
C VAL A 149 -13.85 -3.31 11.67
N ILE A 150 -13.41 -2.78 10.55
CA ILE A 150 -12.03 -2.97 10.05
C ILE A 150 -11.02 -2.32 11.00
N ALA A 151 -11.30 -1.11 11.49
CA ALA A 151 -10.45 -0.41 12.45
C ALA A 151 -10.22 -1.24 13.74
N ALA A 152 -11.25 -1.92 14.24
CA ALA A 152 -11.13 -2.81 15.39
C ALA A 152 -10.20 -4.00 15.10
N ARG A 153 -10.31 -4.62 13.92
CA ARG A 153 -9.45 -5.73 13.50
C ARG A 153 -7.99 -5.29 13.33
N VAL A 154 -7.76 -4.18 12.63
CA VAL A 154 -6.43 -3.60 12.41
C VAL A 154 -5.78 -3.21 13.74
N ALA A 155 -6.51 -2.53 14.62
CA ALA A 155 -5.99 -2.08 15.91
C ALA A 155 -5.54 -3.24 16.82
N ASN A 156 -6.15 -4.40 16.71
CA ASN A 156 -5.75 -5.60 17.47
C ASN A 156 -4.40 -6.16 17.02
N GLY A 157 -3.99 -5.90 15.78
CA GLY A 157 -2.71 -6.35 15.24
C GLY A 157 -1.50 -5.49 15.64
N PHE A 158 -1.71 -4.34 16.28
CA PHE A 158 -0.61 -3.47 16.67
C PHE A 158 0.11 -4.00 17.91
N ASP A 159 1.38 -4.34 17.74
CA ASP A 159 2.26 -4.84 18.79
C ASP A 159 3.64 -4.13 18.79
N LYS A 160 4.52 -4.58 19.70
CA LYS A 160 5.88 -4.03 19.80
C LYS A 160 6.70 -4.27 18.53
N GLN A 161 6.55 -5.43 17.89
CA GLN A 161 7.28 -5.78 16.67
C GLN A 161 6.88 -4.86 15.52
N MET A 162 5.57 -4.58 15.37
CA MET A 162 5.08 -3.61 14.40
C MET A 162 5.66 -2.22 14.66
N GLY A 163 5.66 -1.77 15.92
CA GLY A 163 6.24 -0.48 16.28
C GLY A 163 7.72 -0.36 15.91
N GLU A 164 8.53 -1.39 16.17
CA GLU A 164 9.94 -1.43 15.79
C GLU A 164 10.14 -1.40 14.28
N CYS A 165 9.32 -2.14 13.53
CA CYS A 165 9.36 -2.17 12.07
C CYS A 165 8.97 -0.81 11.47
N ILE A 166 7.95 -0.13 12.01
CA ILE A 166 7.59 1.24 11.62
C ILE A 166 8.82 2.16 11.70
N LEU A 167 9.49 2.18 12.84
CA LEU A 167 10.63 3.08 13.03
C LEU A 167 11.77 2.78 12.06
N ARG A 168 12.10 1.51 11.83
CA ARG A 168 13.14 1.11 10.88
C ARG A 168 12.78 1.48 9.44
N LEU A 169 11.57 1.19 9.02
CA LEU A 169 11.07 1.49 7.69
C LEU A 169 11.13 2.99 7.40
N TYR A 170 10.55 3.82 8.25
CA TYR A 170 10.54 5.26 8.03
C TYR A 170 11.92 5.91 8.11
N ARG A 171 12.80 5.42 8.99
CA ARG A 171 14.19 5.91 9.08
C ARG A 171 15.05 5.53 7.88
N SER A 172 14.75 4.41 7.23
CA SER A 172 15.41 4.03 5.96
C SER A 172 14.88 4.82 4.77
N ALA A 173 13.65 5.33 4.85
CA ALA A 173 12.95 6.03 3.79
C ALA A 173 13.12 7.55 3.90
N THR A 174 14.36 8.02 3.88
CA THR A 174 14.61 9.47 3.84
C THR A 174 14.10 10.07 2.54
N GLN A 175 13.85 11.38 2.52
CA GLN A 175 13.43 12.10 1.30
C GLN A 175 14.33 11.77 0.11
N ARG A 176 15.64 11.73 0.33
CA ARG A 176 16.61 11.40 -0.70
C ARG A 176 16.44 9.98 -1.24
N VAL A 177 16.24 9.00 -0.34
CA VAL A 177 16.05 7.59 -0.76
C VAL A 177 14.80 7.45 -1.62
N LEU A 178 13.69 8.09 -1.26
CA LEU A 178 12.47 8.04 -2.06
C LEU A 178 12.64 8.73 -3.41
N SER A 179 13.31 9.88 -3.44
CA SER A 179 13.61 10.60 -4.69
C SER A 179 14.52 9.76 -5.60
N ASP A 180 15.55 9.12 -5.04
CA ASP A 180 16.46 8.23 -5.80
C ASP A 180 15.71 7.01 -6.36
N LEU A 181 14.81 6.40 -5.58
CA LEU A 181 13.92 5.32 -6.05
C LEU A 181 12.98 5.81 -7.15
N GLY A 182 12.40 7.00 -6.98
CA GLY A 182 11.52 7.63 -7.96
C GLY A 182 12.21 8.05 -9.26
N ALA A 183 13.55 8.12 -9.29
CA ALA A 183 14.31 8.44 -10.51
C ALA A 183 14.09 7.40 -11.62
N GLY A 184 13.77 6.15 -11.28
CA GLY A 184 13.51 5.07 -12.24
C GLY A 184 12.02 4.81 -12.52
N LEU A 185 11.12 5.71 -12.14
CA LEU A 185 9.67 5.47 -12.13
C LEU A 185 9.08 5.09 -13.50
N GLU A 186 9.69 5.54 -14.59
CA GLU A 186 9.29 5.21 -15.96
C GLU A 186 9.40 3.71 -16.27
N ALA A 187 10.23 2.97 -15.55
CA ALA A 187 10.35 1.52 -15.74
C ALA A 187 9.06 0.76 -15.34
N ALA A 188 8.23 1.33 -14.46
CA ALA A 188 6.94 0.73 -14.10
C ALA A 188 5.96 0.63 -15.29
N ALA A 189 6.15 1.43 -16.35
CA ALA A 189 5.37 1.37 -17.59
C ALA A 189 5.56 0.06 -18.39
N ALA A 190 6.53 -0.79 -18.00
CA ALA A 190 6.69 -2.13 -18.61
C ALA A 190 5.47 -3.03 -18.40
N ARG A 191 4.61 -2.71 -17.43
CA ARG A 191 3.33 -3.39 -17.18
C ARG A 191 2.20 -2.37 -16.99
N PRO A 192 0.96 -2.73 -17.39
CA PRO A 192 -0.19 -1.87 -17.15
C PRO A 192 -0.32 -1.48 -15.68
N GLY A 193 -0.41 -0.19 -15.41
CA GLY A 193 -0.55 0.36 -14.07
C GLY A 193 -1.87 1.11 -13.87
N LEU A 194 -2.41 1.03 -12.66
CA LEU A 194 -3.54 1.84 -12.17
C LEU A 194 -3.11 2.60 -10.92
N VAL A 195 -3.34 3.88 -10.90
CA VAL A 195 -3.23 4.70 -9.69
C VAL A 195 -4.64 5.00 -9.19
N ILE A 196 -4.95 4.55 -7.99
CA ILE A 196 -6.13 5.01 -7.25
C ILE A 196 -5.77 6.35 -6.60
N LEU A 197 -6.61 7.35 -6.85
CA LEU A 197 -6.41 8.70 -6.35
C LEU A 197 -7.62 9.10 -5.49
N PRO A 198 -7.62 8.78 -4.16
CA PRO A 198 -8.63 9.27 -3.23
C PRO A 198 -8.37 10.75 -2.94
N THR A 199 -9.34 11.63 -3.24
CA THR A 199 -9.09 13.09 -3.21
C THR A 199 -9.05 13.70 -1.80
N ALA A 200 -9.56 12.98 -0.79
CA ALA A 200 -9.45 13.40 0.61
C ALA A 200 -8.19 12.84 1.32
N ASP A 201 -7.42 11.97 0.66
CA ASP A 201 -6.14 11.49 1.20
C ASP A 201 -5.05 12.56 1.03
N GLN A 202 -4.41 12.93 2.13
CA GLN A 202 -3.31 13.89 2.17
C GLN A 202 -1.99 13.29 2.69
N VAL A 203 -1.91 11.97 2.77
CA VAL A 203 -0.76 11.27 3.36
C VAL A 203 0.30 10.94 2.30
N VAL A 204 -0.12 10.52 1.13
CA VAL A 204 0.76 9.96 0.08
C VAL A 204 1.10 10.93 -1.06
N GLY A 205 1.09 12.21 -0.76
CA GLY A 205 1.35 13.30 -1.71
C GLY A 205 0.09 14.02 -2.15
N THR A 206 0.28 15.19 -2.77
CA THR A 206 -0.81 15.98 -3.35
C THR A 206 -1.37 15.30 -4.61
N ASP A 207 -2.58 15.69 -5.03
CA ASP A 207 -3.18 15.19 -6.28
C ASP A 207 -2.26 15.46 -7.48
N GLU A 208 -1.60 16.61 -7.50
CA GLU A 208 -0.67 16.97 -8.58
C GLU A 208 0.56 16.05 -8.60
N GLN A 209 1.17 15.79 -7.44
CA GLN A 209 2.30 14.87 -7.30
C GLN A 209 1.91 13.45 -7.72
N ARG A 210 0.75 12.95 -7.27
CA ARG A 210 0.22 11.63 -7.66
C ARG A 210 -0.03 11.52 -9.16
N ARG A 211 -0.64 12.53 -9.80
CA ARG A 211 -0.89 12.57 -11.24
C ARG A 211 0.41 12.67 -12.04
N ARG A 212 1.35 13.50 -11.62
CA ARG A 212 2.67 13.66 -12.26
C ARG A 212 3.46 12.35 -12.21
N SER A 213 3.48 11.69 -11.05
CA SER A 213 4.12 10.39 -10.88
C SER A 213 3.43 9.28 -11.68
N ALA A 214 2.08 9.26 -11.70
CA ALA A 214 1.31 8.32 -12.52
C ALA A 214 1.63 8.47 -14.02
N ALA A 215 1.71 9.70 -14.50
CA ALA A 215 2.07 9.98 -15.91
C ALA A 215 3.48 9.47 -16.24
N ARG A 216 4.46 9.66 -15.34
CA ARG A 216 5.83 9.13 -15.50
C ARG A 216 5.83 7.60 -15.52
N ALA A 217 5.04 6.96 -14.67
CA ALA A 217 4.90 5.50 -14.63
C ALA A 217 4.05 4.92 -15.76
N GLY A 218 3.52 5.74 -16.68
CA GLY A 218 2.61 5.29 -17.74
C GLY A 218 1.31 4.69 -17.22
N ALA A 219 0.88 5.04 -16.00
CA ALA A 219 -0.29 4.46 -15.34
C ALA A 219 -1.57 5.26 -15.62
N ARG A 220 -2.69 4.54 -15.67
CA ARG A 220 -4.03 5.16 -15.62
C ARG A 220 -4.29 5.71 -14.23
N VAL A 221 -5.09 6.77 -14.15
CA VAL A 221 -5.54 7.32 -12.87
C VAL A 221 -7.04 7.14 -12.75
N GLU A 222 -7.49 6.53 -11.66
CA GLU A 222 -8.88 6.47 -11.24
C GLU A 222 -9.07 7.35 -10.02
N THR A 223 -9.89 8.39 -10.16
CA THR A 223 -10.13 9.37 -9.09
C THR A 223 -11.34 8.94 -8.26
N LEU A 224 -11.15 8.76 -6.96
CA LEU A 224 -12.22 8.49 -6.00
C LEU A 224 -12.54 9.78 -5.22
N GLU A 225 -13.49 10.55 -5.74
CA GLU A 225 -13.89 11.84 -5.18
C GLU A 225 -14.43 11.71 -3.76
N GLY A 226 -13.82 12.43 -2.82
CA GLY A 226 -14.20 12.49 -1.42
C GLY A 226 -13.72 11.30 -0.57
N PHE A 227 -13.07 10.31 -1.17
CA PHE A 227 -12.50 9.16 -0.45
C PHE A 227 -11.20 9.54 0.24
N GLY A 228 -11.00 9.00 1.45
CA GLY A 228 -9.80 9.18 2.25
C GLY A 228 -8.75 8.10 2.03
N HIS A 229 -7.80 8.05 2.96
CA HIS A 229 -6.67 7.14 2.90
C HIS A 229 -7.08 5.67 2.81
N TRP A 230 -8.09 5.23 3.56
CA TRP A 230 -8.58 3.85 3.55
C TRP A 230 -9.76 3.63 2.60
N TRP A 231 -9.62 4.12 1.38
CA TRP A 231 -10.60 4.06 0.31
C TRP A 231 -11.21 2.65 0.10
N MET A 232 -10.43 1.60 0.36
CA MET A 232 -10.86 0.21 0.23
C MET A 232 -11.86 -0.23 1.31
N THR A 233 -11.99 0.54 2.39
CA THR A 233 -12.96 0.29 3.46
C THR A 233 -14.19 1.19 3.37
N GLU A 234 -14.11 2.25 2.58
CA GLU A 234 -15.21 3.18 2.36
C GLU A 234 -16.22 2.62 1.34
N ASP A 235 -17.47 3.05 1.43
CA ASP A 235 -18.58 2.57 0.56
C ASP A 235 -18.62 1.03 0.47
N GLU A 236 -18.26 0.34 1.56
CA GLU A 236 -18.17 -1.12 1.62
C GLU A 236 -17.28 -1.72 0.52
N GLY A 237 -16.24 -1.01 0.08
CA GLY A 237 -15.32 -1.44 -0.98
C GLY A 237 -15.85 -1.37 -2.42
N LYS A 238 -17.10 -0.88 -2.63
CA LYS A 238 -17.79 -0.96 -3.94
C LYS A 238 -17.08 -0.17 -5.03
N LYS A 239 -16.72 1.10 -4.78
CA LYS A 239 -16.05 1.94 -5.78
C LYS A 239 -14.64 1.43 -6.11
N GLY A 240 -13.90 0.98 -5.09
CA GLY A 240 -12.60 0.36 -5.30
C GLY A 240 -12.68 -0.90 -6.16
N ALA A 241 -13.65 -1.79 -5.88
CA ALA A 241 -13.87 -2.99 -6.69
C ALA A 241 -14.27 -2.64 -8.13
N ALA A 242 -15.14 -1.66 -8.33
CA ALA A 242 -15.52 -1.21 -9.67
C ALA A 242 -14.32 -0.66 -10.45
N ALA A 243 -13.46 0.14 -9.82
CA ALA A 243 -12.25 0.67 -10.44
C ALA A 243 -11.29 -0.44 -10.90
N LEU A 244 -11.01 -1.40 -10.02
CA LEU A 244 -10.10 -2.52 -10.32
C LEU A 244 -10.68 -3.44 -11.39
N THR A 245 -11.96 -3.81 -11.31
CA THR A 245 -12.62 -4.69 -12.30
C THR A 245 -12.68 -4.04 -13.68
N ALA A 246 -12.99 -2.74 -13.76
CA ALA A 246 -12.97 -2.00 -15.03
C ALA A 246 -11.58 -1.94 -15.64
N PHE A 247 -10.54 -1.74 -14.79
CA PHE A 247 -9.15 -1.76 -15.25
C PHE A 247 -8.77 -3.13 -15.83
N TRP A 248 -8.97 -4.21 -15.10
CA TRP A 248 -8.61 -5.56 -15.56
C TRP A 248 -9.40 -5.99 -16.79
N SER A 249 -10.71 -5.70 -16.85
CA SER A 249 -11.52 -5.98 -18.04
C SER A 249 -10.98 -5.26 -19.28
N SER A 250 -10.44 -4.05 -19.13
CA SER A 250 -9.82 -3.32 -20.25
C SER A 250 -8.55 -3.99 -20.77
N LEU A 251 -7.78 -4.66 -19.89
CA LEU A 251 -6.58 -5.39 -20.28
C LEU A 251 -6.91 -6.67 -21.04
N ASP A 252 -7.93 -7.40 -20.59
CA ASP A 252 -8.37 -8.65 -21.21
C ASP A 252 -8.92 -8.40 -22.63
N ASN A 253 -9.59 -7.27 -22.85
CA ASN A 253 -10.10 -6.87 -24.17
C ASN A 253 -9.00 -6.34 -25.11
N ALA A 254 -7.88 -5.87 -24.61
CA ALA A 254 -6.76 -5.36 -25.41
C ALA A 254 -5.79 -6.45 -25.87
N SER A 255 -5.87 -7.67 -25.28
CA SER A 255 -5.06 -8.81 -25.72
C SER A 255 -5.72 -9.45 -26.94
N PRO A 256 -5.07 -9.54 -28.12
CA PRO A 256 -5.61 -10.28 -29.25
C PRO A 256 -5.77 -11.75 -28.87
N ARG A 257 -6.94 -12.32 -29.17
CA ARG A 257 -7.25 -13.74 -29.02
C ARG A 257 -6.38 -14.60 -29.96
#